data_ee67876d65545078c046951e908e2393
#
_entry.id   ee67876d65545078c046951e908e2393
#
_cell.length_a   1.000
_cell.length_b   1.000
_cell.length_c   1.000
_cell.angle_alpha   90.00
_cell.angle_beta   90.00
_cell.angle_gamma   90.00
#
_symmetry.space_group_name_H-M   'P 1'
#
loop_
_entity.id
_entity.type
_entity.pdbx_description
1 polymer ?
#
loop_
_entity_poly.entity_id
_entity_poly.type
_entity_poly.pdbx_seq_one_letter_code
_entity_poly.pdbx_strand_id
1 'polypeptide(L)'
;MDNSNYLYLNTSILYRCGQKYYDKKLSGHDINAAQILFLILIYEQEGLNMQQLAQKGCFDKGTITKSISRLEELGYVTTQSSPQDKRIRLLYTTDKTKDIIRDIYMIRQQWWEL
;
A
#
# COMPACT_ATOMS: atom_id res chain seq x y z
N MET A 1 -17.46 3.96 30.48
CA MET A 1 -16.76 3.15 29.47
C MET A 1 -15.79 4.03 28.70
N ASP A 2 -14.58 3.56 28.48
CA ASP A 2 -13.52 4.34 27.84
C ASP A 2 -13.80 4.51 26.35
N ASN A 3 -13.78 5.75 25.86
CA ASN A 3 -14.00 6.06 24.46
C ASN A 3 -12.93 5.46 23.55
N SER A 4 -11.73 5.19 24.06
CA SER A 4 -10.65 4.62 23.25
C SER A 4 -10.97 3.21 22.74
N ASN A 5 -11.75 2.43 23.51
CA ASN A 5 -12.18 1.10 23.06
C ASN A 5 -13.10 1.18 21.86
N TYR A 6 -14.00 2.16 21.86
CA TYR A 6 -14.92 2.37 20.73
C TYR A 6 -14.17 2.86 19.50
N LEU A 7 -13.20 3.75 19.70
CA LEU A 7 -12.41 4.26 18.59
C LEU A 7 -11.63 3.12 17.90
N TYR A 8 -10.98 2.28 18.70
CA TYR A 8 -10.23 1.15 18.18
C TYR A 8 -11.15 0.19 17.41
N LEU A 9 -12.27 -0.18 18.01
CA LEU A 9 -13.24 -1.10 17.40
C LEU A 9 -13.80 -0.51 16.10
N ASN A 10 -14.21 0.75 16.12
CA ASN A 10 -14.80 1.41 14.94
C ASN A 10 -13.77 1.58 13.83
N THR A 11 -12.53 1.89 14.16
CA THR A 11 -11.45 1.99 13.19
C THR A 11 -11.21 0.63 12.52
N SER A 12 -11.23 -0.44 13.29
CA SER A 12 -11.06 -1.80 12.78
C SER A 12 -12.19 -2.19 11.81
N ILE A 13 -13.43 -1.87 12.18
CA ILE A 13 -14.60 -2.13 11.32
C ILE A 13 -14.50 -1.32 10.04
N LEU A 14 -14.19 -0.04 10.16
CA LEU A 14 -14.06 0.86 9.02
C LEU A 14 -12.99 0.37 8.05
N TYR A 15 -11.86 -0.07 8.58
CA TYR A 15 -10.77 -0.63 7.77
C TYR A 15 -11.24 -1.85 6.97
N ARG A 16 -11.95 -2.78 7.61
CA ARG A 16 -12.44 -3.97 6.92
C ARG A 16 -13.48 -3.63 5.85
N CYS A 17 -14.37 -2.68 6.14
CA CYS A 17 -15.34 -2.21 5.16
C CYS A 17 -14.65 -1.56 3.96
N GLY A 18 -13.61 -0.78 4.22
CA GLY A 18 -12.81 -0.17 3.19
C GLY A 18 -12.11 -1.20 2.30
N GLN A 19 -11.54 -2.24 2.90
CA GLN A 19 -10.91 -3.32 2.13
C GLN A 19 -11.90 -4.00 1.19
N LYS A 20 -13.11 -4.31 1.67
CA LYS A 20 -14.14 -4.91 0.84
C LYS A 20 -14.53 -4.00 -0.33
N TYR A 21 -14.64 -2.70 -0.05
CA TYR A 21 -14.97 -1.72 -1.08
C TYR A 21 -13.90 -1.67 -2.17
N TYR A 22 -12.62 -1.57 -1.77
CA TYR A 22 -11.52 -1.55 -2.72
C TYR A 22 -11.44 -2.85 -3.52
N ASP A 23 -11.58 -3.99 -2.88
CA ASP A 23 -11.52 -5.28 -3.57
C ASP A 23 -12.63 -5.41 -4.60
N LYS A 24 -13.83 -4.93 -4.28
CA LYS A 24 -14.94 -4.93 -5.23
C LYS A 24 -14.67 -4.03 -6.42
N LYS A 25 -14.17 -2.82 -6.18
CA LYS A 25 -13.88 -1.84 -7.25
C LYS A 25 -12.71 -2.27 -8.11
N LEU A 26 -11.79 -3.03 -7.57
CA LEU A 26 -10.60 -3.52 -8.27
C LEU A 26 -10.76 -4.94 -8.78
N SER A 27 -11.97 -5.51 -8.71
CA SER A 27 -12.22 -6.84 -9.26
C SER A 27 -11.84 -6.84 -10.75
N GLY A 28 -11.11 -7.86 -11.18
CA GLY A 28 -10.56 -7.92 -12.54
C GLY A 28 -9.13 -7.42 -12.66
N HIS A 29 -8.59 -6.76 -11.63
CA HIS A 29 -7.18 -6.42 -11.54
C HIS A 29 -6.44 -7.49 -10.75
N ASP A 30 -5.12 -7.57 -10.95
CA ASP A 30 -4.26 -8.52 -10.25
C ASP A 30 -3.75 -7.99 -8.89
N ILE A 31 -4.38 -6.96 -8.35
CA ILE A 31 -4.01 -6.28 -7.12
C ILE A 31 -5.22 -6.23 -6.18
N ASN A 32 -4.97 -6.31 -4.88
CA ASN A 32 -6.01 -6.25 -3.85
C ASN A 32 -5.82 -5.03 -2.93
N ALA A 33 -6.79 -4.83 -2.02
CA ALA A 33 -6.78 -3.66 -1.12
C ALA A 33 -5.53 -3.57 -0.24
N ALA A 34 -5.01 -4.71 0.23
CA ALA A 34 -3.81 -4.71 1.07
C ALA A 34 -2.58 -4.21 0.30
N GLN A 35 -2.47 -4.56 -0.98
CA GLN A 35 -1.35 -4.15 -1.83
C GLN A 35 -1.45 -2.68 -2.23
N ILE A 36 -2.66 -2.14 -2.34
CA ILE A 36 -2.88 -0.75 -2.70
C ILE A 36 -2.22 0.21 -1.72
N LEU A 37 -2.31 -0.09 -0.42
CA LEU A 37 -1.70 0.76 0.59
C LEU A 37 -0.19 0.90 0.36
N PHE A 38 0.48 -0.21 0.06
CA PHE A 38 1.91 -0.18 -0.25
C PHE A 38 2.20 0.65 -1.49
N LEU A 39 1.39 0.51 -2.53
CA LEU A 39 1.58 1.28 -3.76
C LEU A 39 1.41 2.78 -3.53
N ILE A 40 0.40 3.17 -2.76
CA ILE A 40 0.18 4.58 -2.44
C ILE A 40 1.39 5.15 -1.68
N LEU A 41 1.86 4.44 -0.67
CA LEU A 41 2.99 4.89 0.14
C LEU A 41 4.26 5.05 -0.68
N ILE A 42 4.54 4.11 -1.58
CA ILE A 42 5.71 4.17 -2.45
C ILE A 42 5.56 5.28 -3.49
N TYR A 43 4.39 5.39 -4.09
CA TYR A 43 4.11 6.42 -5.11
C TYR A 43 4.26 7.83 -4.56
N GLU A 44 3.79 8.06 -3.33
CA GLU A 44 3.87 9.37 -2.70
C GLU A 44 5.27 9.73 -2.20
N GLN A 45 6.16 8.73 -2.09
CA GLN A 45 7.54 8.94 -1.70
C GLN A 45 8.44 7.95 -2.45
N GLU A 46 8.65 8.21 -3.73
CA GLU A 46 9.51 7.37 -4.57
C GLU A 46 10.92 7.34 -4.02
N GLY A 47 11.52 6.14 -3.99
CA GLY A 47 12.87 5.96 -3.50
C GLY A 47 12.98 5.72 -2.01
N LEU A 48 11.87 5.54 -1.29
CA LEU A 48 11.96 5.17 0.13
C LEU A 48 12.51 3.75 0.26
N ASN A 49 13.15 3.46 1.39
CA ASN A 49 13.66 2.11 1.63
C ASN A 49 12.63 1.25 2.39
N MET A 50 12.95 -0.04 2.54
CA MET A 50 12.03 -1.01 3.17
C MET A 50 11.72 -0.64 4.62
N GLN A 51 12.72 -0.15 5.36
CA GLN A 51 12.54 0.25 6.76
C GLN A 51 11.60 1.45 6.89
N GLN A 52 11.76 2.44 6.01
CA GLN A 52 10.88 3.62 5.98
C GLN A 52 9.45 3.22 5.66
N LEU A 53 9.26 2.29 4.72
CA LEU A 53 7.93 1.80 4.39
C LEU A 53 7.28 1.10 5.58
N ALA A 54 8.04 0.26 6.28
CA ALA A 54 7.56 -0.44 7.47
C ALA A 54 7.12 0.55 8.56
N GLN A 55 7.91 1.59 8.79
CA GLN A 55 7.60 2.61 9.79
C GLN A 55 6.36 3.42 9.43
N LYS A 56 6.22 3.81 8.17
CA LYS A 56 5.08 4.61 7.73
C LYS A 56 3.75 3.88 7.90
N GLY A 57 3.73 2.58 7.61
CA GLY A 57 2.51 1.79 7.66
C GLY A 57 2.34 0.95 8.91
N CYS A 58 3.29 1.01 9.84
CA CYS A 58 3.28 0.16 11.04
C CYS A 58 3.27 -1.33 10.69
N PHE A 59 4.02 -1.73 9.67
CA PHE A 59 4.12 -3.12 9.25
C PHE A 59 5.36 -3.79 9.81
N ASP A 60 5.29 -5.10 10.03
CA ASP A 60 6.48 -5.86 10.36
C ASP A 60 7.32 -6.16 9.11
N LYS A 61 8.58 -6.54 9.33
CA LYS A 61 9.54 -6.78 8.26
C LYS A 61 9.11 -7.91 7.32
N GLY A 62 8.57 -8.99 7.90
CA GLY A 62 8.13 -10.14 7.10
C GLY A 62 6.99 -9.80 6.17
N THR A 63 6.01 -9.04 6.65
CA THR A 63 4.88 -8.58 5.85
C THR A 63 5.35 -7.71 4.69
N ILE A 64 6.26 -6.77 4.97
CA ILE A 64 6.82 -5.87 3.94
C ILE A 64 7.54 -6.68 2.86
N THR A 65 8.43 -7.56 3.25
CA THR A 65 9.22 -8.35 2.31
C THR A 65 8.34 -9.17 1.38
N LYS A 66 7.34 -9.84 1.94
CA LYS A 66 6.41 -10.67 1.17
C LYS A 66 5.57 -9.84 0.21
N SER A 67 5.03 -8.72 0.69
CA SER A 67 4.17 -7.85 -0.12
C SER A 67 4.94 -7.19 -1.25
N ILE A 68 6.15 -6.71 -0.99
CA ILE A 68 6.98 -6.08 -2.02
C ILE A 68 7.40 -7.10 -3.06
N SER A 69 7.79 -8.31 -2.65
CA SER A 69 8.12 -9.38 -3.60
C SER A 69 6.96 -9.66 -4.55
N ARG A 70 5.74 -9.71 -4.00
CA ARG A 70 4.56 -9.93 -4.82
C ARG A 70 4.29 -8.78 -5.79
N LEU A 71 4.43 -7.54 -5.32
CA LEU A 71 4.25 -6.36 -6.18
C LEU A 71 5.31 -6.29 -7.27
N GLU A 72 6.54 -6.73 -6.98
CA GLU A 72 7.57 -6.83 -8.01
C GLU A 72 7.21 -7.88 -9.07
N GLU A 73 6.75 -9.05 -8.65
CA GLU A 73 6.32 -10.11 -9.56
C GLU A 73 5.20 -9.63 -10.48
N LEU A 74 4.26 -8.86 -9.95
CA LEU A 74 3.13 -8.33 -10.71
C LEU A 74 3.51 -7.14 -11.58
N GLY A 75 4.72 -6.60 -11.41
CA GLY A 75 5.22 -5.50 -12.23
C GLY A 75 4.83 -4.11 -11.76
N TYR A 76 4.32 -3.96 -10.53
CA TYR A 76 3.92 -2.65 -9.99
C TYR A 76 5.06 -1.88 -9.34
N VAL A 77 6.09 -2.58 -8.87
CA VAL A 77 7.18 -2.00 -8.09
C VAL A 77 8.51 -2.53 -8.60
N THR A 78 9.53 -1.68 -8.60
CA THR A 78 10.92 -2.08 -8.82
C THR A 78 11.75 -1.69 -7.62
N THR A 79 12.87 -2.40 -7.41
CA THR A 79 13.82 -2.06 -6.36
C THR A 79 15.18 -1.79 -6.98
N GLN A 80 15.91 -0.85 -6.37
CA GLN A 80 17.26 -0.51 -6.77
C GLN A 80 18.14 -0.42 -5.53
N SER A 81 19.40 -0.83 -5.64
CA SER A 81 20.33 -0.65 -4.54
C SER A 81 20.68 0.82 -4.36
N SER A 82 20.80 1.25 -3.09
CA SER A 82 21.21 2.63 -2.79
C SER A 82 22.65 2.86 -3.26
N PRO A 83 22.94 4.01 -3.89
CA PRO A 83 24.33 4.36 -4.24
C PRO A 83 25.26 4.46 -3.04
N GLN A 84 24.71 4.83 -1.86
CA GLN A 84 25.51 4.99 -0.64
C GLN A 84 25.76 3.66 0.08
N ASP A 85 24.82 2.71 -0.03
CA ASP A 85 24.92 1.40 0.62
C ASP A 85 24.16 0.36 -0.18
N LYS A 86 24.87 -0.54 -0.86
CA LYS A 86 24.27 -1.56 -1.72
C LYS A 86 23.34 -2.52 -0.99
N ARG A 87 23.43 -2.59 0.34
CA ARG A 87 22.54 -3.44 1.15
C ARG A 87 21.15 -2.83 1.31
N ILE A 88 21.02 -1.53 1.09
CA ILE A 88 19.76 -0.81 1.21
C ILE A 88 19.06 -0.82 -0.15
N ARG A 89 17.81 -1.28 -0.16
CA ARG A 89 16.98 -1.34 -1.36
C ARG A 89 16.01 -0.17 -1.38
N LEU A 90 16.02 0.57 -2.47
CA LEU A 90 15.09 1.70 -2.69
C LEU A 90 13.94 1.26 -3.56
N LEU A 91 12.74 1.69 -3.21
CA LEU A 91 11.49 1.24 -3.85
C LEU A 91 10.96 2.31 -4.79
N TYR A 92 10.53 1.88 -5.97
CA TYR A 92 9.96 2.77 -7.00
C TYR A 92 8.74 2.11 -7.62
N THR A 93 7.75 2.93 -7.97
CA THR A 93 6.63 2.44 -8.77
C THR A 93 7.02 2.37 -10.25
N THR A 94 6.28 1.57 -11.01
CA THR A 94 6.50 1.37 -12.44
C THR A 94 5.45 2.11 -13.25
N ASP A 95 5.60 2.11 -14.58
CA ASP A 95 4.60 2.67 -15.47
C ASP A 95 3.25 1.96 -15.33
N LYS A 96 3.26 0.65 -15.05
CA LYS A 96 2.03 -0.09 -14.77
C LYS A 96 1.26 0.51 -13.60
N THR A 97 1.96 0.89 -12.53
CA THR A 97 1.35 1.55 -11.37
C THR A 97 0.82 2.93 -11.76
N LYS A 98 1.58 3.69 -12.54
CA LYS A 98 1.14 5.02 -12.96
C LYS A 98 -0.14 4.97 -13.78
N ASP A 99 -0.33 3.90 -14.55
CA ASP A 99 -1.54 3.73 -15.34
C ASP A 99 -2.79 3.52 -14.47
N ILE A 100 -2.65 2.88 -13.32
CA ILE A 100 -3.79 2.59 -12.43
C ILE A 100 -3.89 3.53 -11.24
N ILE A 101 -2.87 4.35 -10.98
CA ILE A 101 -2.84 5.18 -9.77
C ILE A 101 -4.00 6.18 -9.73
N ARG A 102 -4.42 6.70 -10.88
CA ARG A 102 -5.58 7.59 -10.96
C ARG A 102 -6.84 6.88 -10.49
N ASP A 103 -7.04 5.64 -10.95
CA ASP A 103 -8.19 4.84 -10.56
C ASP A 103 -8.17 4.54 -9.06
N ILE A 104 -6.99 4.27 -8.51
CA ILE A 104 -6.84 4.04 -7.07
C ILE A 104 -7.25 5.28 -6.29
N TYR A 105 -6.81 6.47 -6.68
CA TYR A 105 -7.19 7.71 -6.00
C TYR A 105 -8.67 8.00 -6.18
N MET A 106 -9.27 7.69 -7.33
CA MET A 106 -10.71 7.84 -7.53
C MET A 106 -11.51 6.93 -6.58
N ILE A 107 -11.08 5.67 -6.44
CA ILE A 107 -11.73 4.73 -5.52
C ILE A 107 -11.63 5.23 -4.08
N ARG A 108 -10.47 5.75 -3.70
CA ARG A 108 -10.26 6.34 -2.38
C ARG A 108 -11.21 7.52 -2.14
N GLN A 109 -11.37 8.39 -3.12
CA GLN A 109 -12.27 9.53 -3.04
C GLN A 109 -13.73 9.07 -2.91
N GLN A 110 -14.15 8.11 -3.72
CA GLN A 110 -15.51 7.57 -3.68
C GLN A 110 -15.82 6.95 -2.31
N TRP A 111 -14.84 6.25 -1.72
CA TRP A 111 -15.00 5.68 -0.40
C TRP A 111 -15.30 6.75 0.66
N TRP A 112 -14.59 7.88 0.59
CA TRP A 112 -14.81 8.98 1.53
C TRP A 112 -16.15 9.67 1.35
N GLU A 113 -16.76 9.58 0.19
CA GLU A 113 -18.04 10.23 -0.14
C GLU A 113 -19.26 9.37 0.20
N LEU A 114 -19.07 8.17 0.68
CA LEU A 114 -20.19 7.28 1.02
C LEU A 114 -20.96 7.76 2.29
#